data_af5c4d50b3bf1b2c06398f069e9a81d1
#
_entry.id   af5c4d50b3bf1b2c06398f069e9a81d1
#
_cell.length_a   1.000
_cell.length_b   1.000
_cell.length_c   1.000
_cell.angle_alpha   90.00
_cell.angle_beta   90.00
_cell.angle_gamma   90.00
#
_symmetry.space_group_name_H-M   'P 1'
#
loop_
_entity.id
_entity.type
_entity.pdbx_description
1 polymer ?
#
loop_
_entity_poly.entity_id
_entity_poly.type
_entity_poly.pdbx_seq_one_letter_code
_entity_poly.pdbx_strand_id
1 'polypeptide(L)'
;MPGVGKTSVARAIADRWGCPVLDTDDLVACDVDQSVAQFWRAEGESAFRVLELAALEGALAKDAVVATGGGVVTTLAARELLAGQFTVWLDCDDAVILGRLDDVDRPLLGHDPENALALLRAERQGWYAEVSRVRIDASVTIDAVVALALDAVERRAP
;
A
#
# COMPACT_ATOMS: atom_id res chain seq x y z
N MET A 1 -1.29 -4.88 2.96
CA MET A 1 -0.35 -6.01 3.17
C MET A 1 0.77 -5.97 2.14
N PRO A 2 2.01 -6.45 2.40
CA PRO A 2 3.05 -6.61 1.40
C PRO A 2 2.63 -7.64 0.35
N GLY A 3 3.14 -7.58 -0.88
CA GLY A 3 2.89 -8.61 -1.90
C GLY A 3 1.48 -8.70 -2.52
N VAL A 4 0.53 -7.90 -2.04
CA VAL A 4 -0.88 -7.96 -2.50
C VAL A 4 -1.11 -7.35 -3.90
N GLY A 5 -0.10 -6.68 -4.49
CA GLY A 5 -0.18 -6.13 -5.85
C GLY A 5 -0.56 -4.64 -5.95
N LYS A 6 -0.43 -3.86 -4.88
CA LYS A 6 -0.80 -2.43 -4.85
C LYS A 6 -0.22 -1.60 -5.98
N THR A 7 1.10 -1.64 -6.16
CA THR A 7 1.81 -0.88 -7.19
C THR A 7 1.35 -1.28 -8.60
N SER A 8 1.16 -2.58 -8.86
CA SER A 8 0.70 -3.07 -10.17
C SER A 8 -0.73 -2.60 -10.48
N VAL A 9 -1.63 -2.69 -9.51
CA VAL A 9 -3.03 -2.22 -9.66
C VAL A 9 -3.06 -0.70 -9.82
N ALA A 10 -2.29 0.04 -9.02
CA ALA A 10 -2.22 1.49 -9.12
C ALA A 10 -1.73 1.96 -10.50
N ARG A 11 -0.69 1.31 -11.06
CA ARG A 11 -0.20 1.59 -12.42
C ARG A 11 -1.28 1.34 -13.46
N ALA A 12 -1.96 0.19 -13.39
CA ALA A 12 -3.00 -0.14 -14.36
C ALA A 12 -4.23 0.82 -14.28
N ILE A 13 -4.56 1.33 -13.09
CA ILE A 13 -5.60 2.36 -12.94
C ILE A 13 -5.11 3.70 -13.52
N ALA A 14 -3.90 4.12 -13.18
CA ALA A 14 -3.29 5.37 -13.64
C ALA A 14 -3.21 5.41 -15.18
N ASP A 15 -2.81 4.31 -15.81
CA ASP A 15 -2.78 4.17 -17.28
C ASP A 15 -4.18 4.39 -17.89
N ARG A 16 -5.23 3.87 -17.26
CA ARG A 16 -6.61 4.04 -17.74
C ARG A 16 -7.14 5.47 -17.58
N TRP A 17 -6.71 6.16 -16.53
CA TRP A 17 -7.12 7.55 -16.28
C TRP A 17 -6.21 8.58 -16.94
N GLY A 18 -5.07 8.17 -17.50
CA GLY A 18 -4.10 9.07 -18.11
C GLY A 18 -3.44 10.01 -17.08
N CYS A 19 -3.28 9.55 -15.84
CA CYS A 19 -2.67 10.32 -14.75
C CYS A 19 -1.41 9.61 -14.22
N PRO A 20 -0.56 10.31 -13.47
CA PRO A 20 0.62 9.69 -12.86
C PRO A 20 0.24 8.71 -11.75
N VAL A 21 1.13 7.72 -11.50
CA VAL A 21 1.13 6.89 -10.30
C VAL A 21 2.26 7.36 -9.38
N LEU A 22 1.97 7.44 -8.09
CA LEU A 22 2.96 7.74 -7.05
C LEU A 22 2.97 6.60 -6.04
N ASP A 23 4.13 5.99 -5.83
CA ASP A 23 4.33 4.96 -4.80
C ASP A 23 5.11 5.59 -3.63
N THR A 24 4.55 5.55 -2.43
CA THR A 24 5.18 6.18 -1.25
C THR A 24 6.53 5.55 -0.91
N ASP A 25 6.70 4.25 -1.15
CA ASP A 25 7.98 3.58 -0.91
C ASP A 25 9.05 4.07 -1.91
N ASP A 26 8.68 4.28 -3.19
CA ASP A 26 9.56 4.84 -4.22
C ASP A 26 9.93 6.31 -3.90
N LEU A 27 8.97 7.11 -3.42
CA LEU A 27 9.21 8.50 -3.03
C LEU A 27 10.20 8.59 -1.88
N VAL A 28 10.02 7.77 -0.83
CA VAL A 28 10.97 7.71 0.30
C VAL A 28 12.35 7.27 -0.18
N ALA A 29 12.43 6.21 -1.01
CA ALA A 29 13.71 5.73 -1.54
C ALA A 29 14.46 6.81 -2.34
N CYS A 30 13.74 7.62 -3.12
CA CYS A 30 14.29 8.74 -3.86
C CYS A 30 14.83 9.84 -2.94
N ASP A 31 14.08 10.19 -1.89
CA ASP A 31 14.47 11.26 -0.95
C ASP A 31 15.74 10.91 -0.16
N VAL A 32 15.93 9.63 0.18
CA VAL A 32 17.09 9.18 0.97
C VAL A 32 18.23 8.61 0.15
N ASP A 33 18.11 8.59 -1.18
CA ASP A 33 19.09 8.05 -2.14
C ASP A 33 19.56 6.62 -1.81
N GLN A 34 18.64 5.80 -1.28
CA GLN A 34 18.86 4.39 -0.96
C GLN A 34 17.54 3.61 -0.91
N SER A 35 17.61 2.27 -0.92
CA SER A 35 16.39 1.46 -0.80
C SER A 35 15.74 1.62 0.58
N VAL A 36 14.40 1.49 0.62
CA VAL A 36 13.62 1.46 1.88
C VAL A 36 14.18 0.43 2.87
N ALA A 37 14.59 -0.75 2.38
CA ALA A 37 15.16 -1.80 3.23
C ALA A 37 16.50 -1.40 3.86
N GLN A 38 17.36 -0.68 3.12
CA GLN A 38 18.63 -0.17 3.65
C GLN A 38 18.39 0.91 4.70
N PHE A 39 17.51 1.88 4.39
CA PHE A 39 17.14 2.93 5.34
C PHE A 39 16.53 2.36 6.63
N TRP A 40 15.60 1.42 6.49
CA TRP A 40 14.96 0.76 7.64
C TRP A 40 15.97 0.06 8.56
N ARG A 41 16.97 -0.63 7.98
CA ARG A 41 18.02 -1.29 8.80
C ARG A 41 18.94 -0.29 9.50
N ALA A 42 19.21 0.84 8.86
CA ALA A 42 20.11 1.86 9.40
C ALA A 42 19.44 2.73 10.48
N GLU A 43 18.24 3.23 10.20
CA GLU A 43 17.58 4.29 10.98
C GLU A 43 16.36 3.78 11.77
N GLY A 44 15.86 2.58 11.45
CA GLY A 44 14.74 1.95 12.13
C GLY A 44 13.36 2.42 11.67
N GLU A 45 12.34 1.77 12.23
CA GLU A 45 10.95 1.98 11.82
C GLU A 45 10.47 3.41 12.08
N SER A 46 10.77 3.98 13.24
CA SER A 46 10.27 5.31 13.61
C SER A 46 10.73 6.40 12.65
N ALA A 47 12.00 6.37 12.23
CA ALA A 47 12.53 7.30 11.24
C ALA A 47 11.87 7.11 9.87
N PHE A 48 11.66 5.85 9.45
CA PHE A 48 10.96 5.55 8.20
C PHE A 48 9.52 6.08 8.21
N ARG A 49 8.77 5.93 9.29
CA ARG A 49 7.37 6.41 9.38
C ARG A 49 7.24 7.92 9.24
N VAL A 50 8.23 8.68 9.68
CA VAL A 50 8.25 10.14 9.45
C VAL A 50 8.35 10.46 7.97
N LEU A 51 9.24 9.77 7.24
CA LEU A 51 9.40 9.98 5.80
C LEU A 51 8.19 9.45 5.01
N GLU A 52 7.64 8.30 5.38
CA GLU A 52 6.45 7.71 4.77
C GLU A 52 5.24 8.65 4.89
N LEU A 53 5.05 9.30 6.05
CA LEU A 53 4.00 10.30 6.25
C LEU A 53 4.20 11.52 5.35
N ALA A 54 5.41 12.07 5.29
CA ALA A 54 5.71 13.23 4.43
C ALA A 54 5.53 12.89 2.94
N ALA A 55 5.95 11.69 2.51
CA ALA A 55 5.75 11.21 1.15
C ALA A 55 4.25 11.04 0.82
N LEU A 56 3.45 10.53 1.77
CA LEU A 56 1.99 10.41 1.63
C LEU A 56 1.34 11.80 1.47
N GLU A 57 1.65 12.76 2.34
CA GLU A 57 1.13 14.13 2.26
C GLU A 57 1.44 14.76 0.91
N GLY A 58 2.69 14.68 0.47
CA GLY A 58 3.13 15.20 -0.82
C GLY A 58 2.46 14.51 -2.03
N ALA A 59 2.21 13.20 -1.93
CA ALA A 59 1.53 12.45 -2.98
C ALA A 59 0.03 12.80 -3.07
N LEU A 60 -0.66 12.89 -1.92
CA LEU A 60 -2.09 13.21 -1.86
C LEU A 60 -2.42 14.64 -2.30
N ALA A 61 -1.45 15.53 -2.33
CA ALA A 61 -1.62 16.90 -2.86
C ALA A 61 -1.60 16.95 -4.39
N LYS A 62 -1.36 15.84 -5.07
CA LYS A 62 -1.26 15.74 -6.54
C LYS A 62 -2.45 15.01 -7.13
N ASP A 63 -2.78 15.32 -8.37
CA ASP A 63 -3.77 14.57 -9.15
C ASP A 63 -3.12 13.27 -9.71
N ALA A 64 -3.16 12.22 -8.89
CA ALA A 64 -2.45 10.98 -9.13
C ALA A 64 -3.15 9.78 -8.47
N VAL A 65 -2.86 8.58 -8.97
CA VAL A 65 -3.15 7.35 -8.24
C VAL A 65 -1.99 7.08 -7.27
N VAL A 66 -2.30 6.96 -5.98
CA VAL A 66 -1.29 6.77 -4.95
C VAL A 66 -1.27 5.31 -4.47
N ALA A 67 -0.13 4.64 -4.63
CA ALA A 67 0.16 3.37 -3.98
C ALA A 67 0.89 3.64 -2.66
N THR A 68 0.46 3.00 -1.58
CA THR A 68 1.06 3.21 -0.26
C THR A 68 1.81 1.98 0.23
N GLY A 69 2.83 2.19 1.05
CA GLY A 69 3.43 1.12 1.85
C GLY A 69 2.38 0.41 2.72
N GLY A 70 2.55 -0.91 2.95
CA GLY A 70 1.59 -1.68 3.74
C GLY A 70 1.56 -1.28 5.24
N GLY A 71 2.54 -0.54 5.70
CA GLY A 71 2.60 -0.07 7.09
C GLY A 71 2.06 1.33 7.31
N VAL A 72 1.66 2.05 6.27
CA VAL A 72 1.19 3.43 6.35
C VAL A 72 0.08 3.63 7.41
N VAL A 73 -0.78 2.64 7.59
CA VAL A 73 -1.91 2.67 8.55
C VAL A 73 -1.47 2.59 10.02
N THR A 74 -0.21 2.29 10.32
CA THR A 74 0.29 2.24 11.70
C THR A 74 0.36 3.63 12.34
N THR A 75 0.51 4.69 11.52
CA THR A 75 0.58 6.08 11.95
C THR A 75 -0.82 6.70 11.95
N LEU A 76 -1.26 7.28 13.09
CA LEU A 76 -2.58 7.91 13.21
C LEU A 76 -2.77 9.03 12.18
N ALA A 77 -1.78 9.94 12.05
CA ALA A 77 -1.85 11.04 11.09
C ALA A 77 -2.03 10.54 9.63
N ALA A 78 -1.38 9.43 9.26
CA ALA A 78 -1.58 8.84 7.93
C ALA A 78 -3.01 8.28 7.77
N ARG A 79 -3.60 7.68 8.82
CA ARG A 79 -5.01 7.24 8.76
C ARG A 79 -5.97 8.40 8.58
N GLU A 80 -5.74 9.52 9.27
CA GLU A 80 -6.55 10.75 9.12
C GLU A 80 -6.50 11.29 7.69
N LEU A 81 -5.32 11.32 7.07
CA LEU A 81 -5.16 11.72 5.67
C LEU A 81 -5.91 10.76 4.72
N LEU A 82 -5.74 9.46 4.91
CA LEU A 82 -6.36 8.42 4.08
C LEU A 82 -7.88 8.41 4.21
N ALA A 83 -8.43 8.67 5.40
CA ALA A 83 -9.88 8.75 5.63
C ALA A 83 -10.56 9.86 4.80
N GLY A 84 -9.82 10.92 4.44
CA GLY A 84 -10.26 11.98 3.54
C GLY A 84 -10.28 11.61 2.06
N GLN A 85 -9.69 10.46 1.68
CA GLN A 85 -9.52 10.02 0.29
C GLN A 85 -10.45 8.88 -0.09
N PHE A 86 -10.52 8.57 -1.39
CA PHE A 86 -11.10 7.32 -1.86
C PHE A 86 -10.05 6.21 -1.77
N THR A 87 -9.99 5.58 -0.61
CA THR A 87 -8.99 4.56 -0.32
C THR A 87 -9.55 3.16 -0.62
N VAL A 88 -8.79 2.38 -1.40
CA VAL A 88 -9.08 0.99 -1.74
C VAL A 88 -8.17 0.07 -0.92
N TRP A 89 -8.77 -0.85 -0.18
CA TRP A 89 -8.03 -1.93 0.47
C TRP A 89 -8.00 -3.15 -0.44
N LEU A 90 -6.81 -3.45 -0.97
CA LEU A 90 -6.55 -4.71 -1.65
C LEU A 90 -6.20 -5.78 -0.61
N ASP A 91 -6.95 -6.86 -0.59
CA ASP A 91 -6.76 -7.96 0.35
C ASP A 91 -6.85 -9.30 -0.37
N CYS A 92 -6.12 -10.30 0.11
CA CYS A 92 -6.21 -11.69 -0.31
C CYS A 92 -5.67 -12.60 0.79
N ASP A 93 -5.87 -13.90 0.65
CA ASP A 93 -5.38 -14.88 1.61
C ASP A 93 -3.85 -14.86 1.72
N ASP A 94 -3.35 -15.15 2.93
CA ASP A 94 -1.92 -15.13 3.22
C ASP A 94 -1.14 -16.11 2.32
N ALA A 95 -1.72 -17.28 2.01
CA ALA A 95 -1.13 -18.24 1.07
C ALA A 95 -0.90 -17.64 -0.33
N VAL A 96 -1.82 -16.79 -0.81
CA VAL A 96 -1.68 -16.10 -2.09
C VAL A 96 -0.56 -15.05 -2.02
N ILE A 97 -0.49 -14.32 -0.91
CA ILE A 97 0.58 -13.35 -0.67
C ILE A 97 1.93 -14.05 -0.66
N LEU A 98 2.06 -15.14 0.12
CA LEU A 98 3.30 -15.92 0.22
C LEU A 98 3.76 -16.47 -1.12
N GLY A 99 2.85 -16.97 -1.94
CA GLY A 99 3.16 -17.42 -3.30
C GLY A 99 3.59 -16.32 -4.27
N ARG A 100 3.34 -15.05 -3.95
CA ARG A 100 3.77 -13.88 -4.74
C ARG A 100 5.02 -13.20 -4.20
N LEU A 101 5.42 -13.55 -2.99
CA LEU A 101 6.64 -13.05 -2.37
C LEU A 101 7.80 -13.90 -2.88
N ASP A 102 8.35 -13.54 -4.05
CA ASP A 102 9.67 -14.02 -4.46
C ASP A 102 10.72 -13.61 -3.41
N ASP A 103 11.97 -14.11 -3.53
CA ASP A 103 13.11 -13.84 -2.63
C ASP A 103 13.50 -12.36 -2.47
N VAL A 104 12.51 -11.47 -2.49
CA VAL A 104 12.71 -10.03 -2.28
C VAL A 104 12.95 -9.78 -0.81
N ASP A 105 14.08 -9.18 -0.49
CA ASP A 105 14.49 -8.75 0.85
C ASP A 105 13.41 -7.85 1.49
N ARG A 106 12.67 -8.44 2.43
CA ARG A 106 11.59 -7.75 3.16
C ARG A 106 11.87 -7.80 4.66
N PRO A 107 12.39 -6.71 5.25
CA PRO A 107 12.80 -6.68 6.67
C PRO A 107 11.71 -7.11 7.65
N LEU A 108 10.44 -6.90 7.31
CA LEU A 108 9.30 -7.20 8.19
C LEU A 108 8.89 -8.67 8.24
N LEU A 109 9.33 -9.51 7.28
CA LEU A 109 8.88 -10.90 7.22
C LEU A 109 9.89 -11.89 7.82
N GLY A 110 11.17 -11.50 7.95
CA GLY A 110 12.20 -12.29 8.62
C GLY A 110 12.32 -13.74 8.12
N HIS A 111 12.60 -14.65 9.05
CA HIS A 111 12.82 -16.08 8.76
C HIS A 111 11.55 -16.93 8.79
N ASP A 112 10.41 -16.39 9.28
CA ASP A 112 9.11 -17.07 9.33
C ASP A 112 8.05 -16.14 8.70
N PRO A 113 7.96 -16.12 7.35
CA PRO A 113 7.06 -15.23 6.64
C PRO A 113 5.58 -15.49 6.92
N GLU A 114 5.19 -16.75 7.16
CA GLU A 114 3.80 -17.11 7.45
C GLU A 114 3.33 -16.48 8.77
N ASN A 115 4.07 -16.70 9.84
CA ASN A 115 3.74 -16.15 11.14
C ASN A 115 3.83 -14.60 11.14
N ALA A 116 4.87 -14.05 10.52
CA ALA A 116 5.02 -12.60 10.41
C ALA A 116 3.84 -11.96 9.66
N LEU A 117 3.37 -12.58 8.58
CA LEU A 117 2.23 -12.09 7.80
C LEU A 117 0.93 -12.15 8.59
N ALA A 118 0.69 -13.26 9.33
CA ALA A 118 -0.47 -13.42 10.19
C ALA A 118 -0.50 -12.35 11.31
N LEU A 119 0.65 -12.06 11.94
CA LEU A 119 0.78 -11.00 12.96
C LEU A 119 0.51 -9.62 12.37
N LEU A 120 1.09 -9.29 11.21
CA LEU A 120 0.84 -8.03 10.52
C LEU A 120 -0.63 -7.85 10.15
N ARG A 121 -1.29 -8.94 9.73
CA ARG A 121 -2.73 -8.92 9.43
C ARG A 121 -3.56 -8.66 10.69
N ALA A 122 -3.31 -9.41 11.75
CA ALA A 122 -4.03 -9.26 13.01
C ALA A 122 -3.91 -7.84 13.57
N GLU A 123 -2.72 -7.24 13.46
CA GLU A 123 -2.44 -5.88 13.88
C GLU A 123 -3.18 -4.83 13.03
N ARG A 124 -3.19 -4.98 11.69
CA ARG A 124 -3.49 -3.87 10.76
C ARG A 124 -4.84 -3.94 10.09
N GLN A 125 -5.50 -5.10 10.07
CA GLN A 125 -6.78 -5.26 9.35
C GLN A 125 -7.86 -4.29 9.83
N GLY A 126 -7.91 -3.98 11.13
CA GLY A 126 -8.83 -3.00 11.69
C GLY A 126 -8.58 -1.60 11.15
N TRP A 127 -7.31 -1.18 11.07
CA TRP A 127 -6.93 0.12 10.51
C TRP A 127 -7.15 0.21 8.99
N TYR A 128 -6.92 -0.88 8.24
CA TYR A 128 -7.27 -0.91 6.82
C TYR A 128 -8.78 -0.74 6.63
N ALA A 129 -9.61 -1.44 7.44
CA ALA A 129 -11.06 -1.30 7.36
C ALA A 129 -11.54 0.12 7.74
N GLU A 130 -10.86 0.76 8.71
CA GLU A 130 -11.16 2.13 9.16
C GLU A 130 -10.99 3.16 8.04
N VAL A 131 -9.89 3.07 7.27
CA VAL A 131 -9.54 4.08 6.26
C VAL A 131 -10.08 3.79 4.87
N SER A 132 -10.48 2.55 4.58
CA SER A 132 -10.89 2.17 3.23
C SER A 132 -12.37 2.42 2.96
N ARG A 133 -12.68 2.82 1.73
CA ARG A 133 -14.06 2.93 1.22
C ARG A 133 -14.56 1.61 0.64
N VAL A 134 -13.64 0.80 0.14
CA VAL A 134 -13.93 -0.51 -0.46
C VAL A 134 -12.79 -1.47 -0.18
N ARG A 135 -13.15 -2.73 0.12
CA ARG A 135 -12.23 -3.87 0.17
C ARG A 135 -12.42 -4.69 -1.09
N ILE A 136 -11.34 -4.99 -1.80
CA ILE A 136 -11.35 -5.77 -3.04
C ILE A 136 -10.47 -7.01 -2.84
N ASP A 137 -11.03 -8.17 -3.21
CA ASP A 137 -10.26 -9.41 -3.27
C ASP A 137 -9.21 -9.33 -4.40
N ALA A 138 -7.95 -9.34 -4.02
CA ALA A 138 -6.81 -9.29 -4.91
C ALA A 138 -6.23 -10.68 -5.25
N SER A 139 -6.95 -11.77 -4.95
CA SER A 139 -6.58 -13.13 -5.36
C SER A 139 -6.83 -13.37 -6.85
N VAL A 140 -7.69 -12.56 -7.46
CA VAL A 140 -8.06 -12.63 -8.88
C VAL A 140 -7.03 -11.92 -9.77
N THR A 141 -7.28 -11.87 -11.08
CA THR A 141 -6.38 -11.19 -12.04
C THR A 141 -6.33 -9.68 -11.79
N ILE A 142 -5.21 -9.04 -12.15
CA ILE A 142 -5.05 -7.59 -12.02
C ILE A 142 -6.17 -6.84 -12.75
N ASP A 143 -6.53 -7.27 -13.96
CA ASP A 143 -7.61 -6.64 -14.73
C ASP A 143 -8.96 -6.69 -14.01
N ALA A 144 -9.28 -7.81 -13.36
CA ALA A 144 -10.50 -7.93 -12.57
C ALA A 144 -10.47 -7.00 -11.34
N VAL A 145 -9.34 -6.92 -10.62
CA VAL A 145 -9.15 -6.00 -9.48
C VAL A 145 -9.32 -4.55 -9.95
N VAL A 146 -8.71 -4.19 -11.07
CA VAL A 146 -8.80 -2.83 -11.65
C VAL A 146 -10.24 -2.50 -12.02
N ALA A 147 -10.95 -3.42 -12.67
CA ALA A 147 -12.36 -3.22 -13.03
C ALA A 147 -13.24 -2.98 -11.79
N LEU A 148 -13.05 -3.76 -10.72
CA LEU A 148 -13.77 -3.57 -9.45
C LEU A 148 -13.44 -2.23 -8.78
N ALA A 149 -12.18 -1.80 -8.82
CA ALA A 149 -11.76 -0.53 -8.25
C ALA A 149 -12.38 0.67 -9.00
N LEU A 150 -12.38 0.62 -10.34
CA LEU A 150 -12.98 1.66 -11.17
C LEU A 150 -14.50 1.74 -10.98
N ASP A 151 -15.20 0.61 -10.99
CA ASP A 151 -16.64 0.54 -10.72
C ASP A 151 -16.99 1.12 -9.34
N ALA A 152 -16.16 0.84 -8.32
CA ALA A 152 -16.35 1.41 -6.98
C ALA A 152 -16.18 2.94 -6.93
N VAL A 153 -15.26 3.50 -7.74
CA VAL A 153 -15.08 4.96 -7.87
C VAL A 153 -16.26 5.58 -8.61
N GLU A 154 -16.69 4.99 -9.73
CA GLU A 154 -17.81 5.49 -10.55
C GLU A 154 -19.12 5.54 -9.78
N ARG A 155 -19.41 4.53 -8.95
CA ARG A 155 -20.61 4.49 -8.10
C ARG A 155 -20.64 5.58 -7.03
N ARG A 156 -19.53 6.27 -6.78
CA ARG A 156 -19.44 7.39 -5.85
C ARG A 156 -19.74 8.72 -6.54
N ALA A 157 -19.61 8.82 -7.86
CA ALA A 157 -19.94 10.05 -8.58
C ALA A 157 -21.43 10.39 -8.31
N PRO A 158 -21.74 11.62 -7.87
CA PRO A 158 -23.11 12.03 -7.55
C PRO A 158 -24.03 11.99 -8.75
#